data_7f844702dfd26f647b4807a2614d1e8e
#
_entry.id   7f844702dfd26f647b4807a2614d1e8e
#
_cell.length_a   1.000
_cell.length_b   1.000
_cell.length_c   1.000
_cell.angle_alpha   90.00
_cell.angle_beta   90.00
_cell.angle_gamma   90.00
#
_symmetry.space_group_name_H-M   'P 1'
#
loop_
_entity.id
_entity.type
_entity.pdbx_description
1 polymer ?
#
loop_
_entity_poly.entity_id
_entity_poly.type
_entity_poly.pdbx_seq_one_letter_code
_entity_poly.pdbx_strand_id
1 'polypeptide(L)'
;MTWQQFLVLGLLAALVALLIQGKLRPALLFSGAVLITYLSGLADINAVVAGYTNSALLTLVLLLLVSLAVEKTRIMSWFANLVGTGSFNKVLVKVWFSTAFLSAFVNNTAVVASMLGAVKRNPNHAPSRLLLPMCFAATFGGVLTLIGTSTNLIVNSFLIKMGAPPLGMFDFFMVGAGTLLTGLVAVLLFARHLPEQDTEMSRESGYFLEAKVGAGSPLAGRCVKENGLRSLKSLYLAEIIRGDQVICPVQPEHELHEGDVLLFCGDVESVGVLQEMKGLDLYGQHRLNGQHLVEVIVSHSSRLVGQTIKDAEFRTHFDAVVLAVRRGETQLTGGLGQIELHAGDTLLLAPGPQFARNKSLGREFVVVSGLEASTRLDGKRSAAVVLGFLGVLALSVFDLVPLFKGLLLMLVALLLTRILTLDEIRRRFPLDIWLVVGGALAIADQLEKSGLAKLIADWLMGEFNGASPIIAFIGIYVFTLVLTELMSNNAAAALAFPMGYQLALSMDVSTMPFILAVLFGASSSFILPYGYQTNLMVYAAGNYKMPDYLKLALPVSLAYSLGVIVMVPLLFPF
;
A
#
# COMPACT_ATOMS: atom_id res chain seq x y z
N MET A 1 1.15 -40.90 10.35
CA MET A 1 0.76 -39.55 10.83
C MET A 1 -0.23 -39.68 11.98
N THR A 2 -0.02 -38.92 13.06
CA THR A 2 -0.94 -38.82 14.18
C THR A 2 -2.16 -37.95 13.84
N TRP A 3 -3.24 -38.00 14.60
CA TRP A 3 -4.42 -37.14 14.40
C TRP A 3 -4.04 -35.65 14.48
N GLN A 4 -3.10 -35.31 15.36
CA GLN A 4 -2.57 -33.94 15.51
C GLN A 4 -1.89 -33.45 14.21
N GLN A 5 -1.07 -34.30 13.59
CA GLN A 5 -0.41 -34.01 12.33
C GLN A 5 -1.43 -33.81 11.19
N PHE A 6 -2.46 -34.65 11.12
CA PHE A 6 -3.54 -34.49 10.14
C PHE A 6 -4.30 -33.18 10.32
N LEU A 7 -4.59 -32.79 11.57
CA LEU A 7 -5.31 -31.55 11.85
C LEU A 7 -4.47 -30.33 11.52
N VAL A 8 -3.18 -30.30 11.90
CA VAL A 8 -2.28 -29.19 11.57
C VAL A 8 -2.06 -29.09 10.06
N LEU A 9 -1.89 -30.22 9.36
CA LEU A 9 -1.75 -30.23 7.89
C LEU A 9 -3.02 -29.73 7.20
N GLY A 10 -4.19 -30.20 7.63
CA GLY A 10 -5.47 -29.74 7.10
C GLY A 10 -5.71 -28.25 7.34
N LEU A 11 -5.34 -27.76 8.54
CA LEU A 11 -5.41 -26.35 8.89
C LEU A 11 -4.52 -25.49 8.00
N LEU A 12 -3.25 -25.90 7.78
CA LEU A 12 -2.33 -25.20 6.91
C LEU A 12 -2.81 -25.20 5.45
N ALA A 13 -3.26 -26.34 4.94
CA ALA A 13 -3.80 -26.43 3.58
C ALA A 13 -5.05 -25.54 3.40
N ALA A 14 -5.96 -25.54 4.38
CA ALA A 14 -7.13 -24.67 4.37
C ALA A 14 -6.73 -23.18 4.46
N LEU A 15 -5.77 -22.84 5.32
CA LEU A 15 -5.25 -21.48 5.46
C LEU A 15 -4.68 -20.96 4.13
N VAL A 16 -3.80 -21.76 3.48
CA VAL A 16 -3.22 -21.41 2.17
C VAL A 16 -4.32 -21.26 1.12
N ALA A 17 -5.25 -22.21 1.02
CA ALA A 17 -6.33 -22.15 0.04
C ALA A 17 -7.22 -20.91 0.21
N LEU A 18 -7.58 -20.58 1.46
CA LEU A 18 -8.40 -19.40 1.77
C LEU A 18 -7.65 -18.09 1.55
N LEU A 19 -6.33 -18.05 1.82
CA LEU A 19 -5.49 -16.88 1.52
C LEU A 19 -5.38 -16.64 0.02
N ILE A 20 -5.23 -17.69 -0.79
CA ILE A 20 -5.19 -17.60 -2.27
C ILE A 20 -6.53 -17.13 -2.82
N GLN A 21 -7.66 -17.56 -2.24
CA GLN A 21 -8.98 -17.08 -2.66
C GLN A 21 -9.17 -15.56 -2.45
N GLY A 22 -8.46 -14.95 -1.50
CA GLY A 22 -8.47 -13.52 -1.25
C GLY A 22 -9.79 -12.93 -0.71
N LYS A 23 -10.81 -13.77 -0.42
CA LYS A 23 -12.14 -13.32 0.05
C LYS A 23 -12.15 -12.83 1.49
N LEU A 24 -11.28 -13.38 2.32
CA LEU A 24 -11.17 -13.05 3.75
C LEU A 24 -9.84 -12.38 4.04
N ARG A 25 -9.84 -11.46 5.01
CA ARG A 25 -8.61 -10.79 5.43
C ARG A 25 -7.65 -11.79 6.08
N PRO A 26 -6.34 -11.74 5.78
CA PRO A 26 -5.34 -12.63 6.39
C PRO A 26 -5.41 -12.66 7.92
N ALA A 27 -5.62 -11.51 8.57
CA ALA A 27 -5.75 -11.41 10.02
C ALA A 27 -6.87 -12.31 10.59
N LEU A 28 -8.03 -12.37 9.92
CA LEU A 28 -9.14 -13.24 10.33
C LEU A 28 -8.80 -14.71 10.15
N LEU A 29 -8.12 -15.06 9.06
CA LEU A 29 -7.74 -16.46 8.77
C LEU A 29 -6.72 -16.98 9.78
N PHE A 30 -5.67 -16.21 10.08
CA PHE A 30 -4.68 -16.59 11.09
C PHE A 30 -5.29 -16.63 12.49
N SER A 31 -6.14 -15.67 12.87
CA SER A 31 -6.84 -15.69 14.16
C SER A 31 -7.79 -16.89 14.28
N GLY A 32 -8.53 -17.22 13.20
CA GLY A 32 -9.39 -18.41 13.16
C GLY A 32 -8.59 -19.71 13.28
N ALA A 33 -7.44 -19.79 12.62
CA ALA A 33 -6.56 -20.94 12.72
C ALA A 33 -6.03 -21.12 14.16
N VAL A 34 -5.61 -20.03 14.82
CA VAL A 34 -5.21 -20.06 16.24
C VAL A 34 -6.35 -20.50 17.14
N LEU A 35 -7.56 -20.01 16.89
CA LEU A 35 -8.74 -20.43 17.65
C LEU A 35 -9.00 -21.93 17.50
N ILE A 36 -8.89 -22.49 16.30
CA ILE A 36 -9.04 -23.93 16.06
C ILE A 36 -7.96 -24.72 16.79
N THR A 37 -6.69 -24.29 16.77
CA THR A 37 -5.61 -24.99 17.50
C THR A 37 -5.83 -24.94 19.01
N TYR A 38 -6.37 -23.85 19.55
CA TYR A 38 -6.69 -23.72 20.96
C TYR A 38 -7.88 -24.61 21.36
N LEU A 39 -8.99 -24.55 20.62
CA LEU A 39 -10.19 -25.32 20.91
C LEU A 39 -9.99 -26.85 20.73
N SER A 40 -9.11 -27.25 19.82
CA SER A 40 -8.74 -28.65 19.63
C SER A 40 -7.79 -29.20 20.72
N GLY A 41 -7.31 -28.36 21.64
CA GLY A 41 -6.34 -28.72 22.66
C GLY A 41 -4.92 -28.94 22.16
N LEU A 42 -4.61 -28.58 20.93
CA LEU A 42 -3.26 -28.61 20.39
C LEU A 42 -2.37 -27.52 21.00
N ALA A 43 -2.91 -26.33 21.18
CA ALA A 43 -2.24 -25.20 21.81
C ALA A 43 -2.84 -24.89 23.18
N ASP A 44 -2.00 -24.65 24.18
CA ASP A 44 -2.43 -24.05 25.45
C ASP A 44 -2.47 -22.51 25.33
N ILE A 45 -3.07 -21.86 26.34
CA ILE A 45 -3.19 -20.39 26.35
C ILE A 45 -1.82 -19.71 26.36
N ASN A 46 -0.82 -20.29 27.01
CA ASN A 46 0.52 -19.71 27.06
C ASN A 46 1.20 -19.74 25.70
N ALA A 47 1.06 -20.83 24.94
CA ALA A 47 1.58 -20.94 23.58
C ALA A 47 0.92 -19.93 22.65
N VAL A 48 -0.41 -19.71 22.76
CA VAL A 48 -1.13 -18.71 22.00
C VAL A 48 -0.62 -17.30 22.35
N VAL A 49 -0.58 -16.95 23.63
CA VAL A 49 -0.16 -15.62 24.09
C VAL A 49 1.31 -15.34 23.70
N ALA A 50 2.20 -16.34 23.83
CA ALA A 50 3.62 -16.18 23.48
C ALA A 50 3.84 -15.73 22.03
N GLY A 51 2.99 -16.15 21.08
CA GLY A 51 3.02 -15.67 19.70
C GLY A 51 2.79 -14.17 19.60
N TYR A 52 1.83 -13.63 20.33
CA TYR A 52 1.44 -12.22 20.28
C TYR A 52 2.31 -11.30 21.15
N THR A 53 3.04 -11.84 22.11
CA THR A 53 3.96 -11.09 23.00
C THR A 53 5.43 -11.23 22.62
N ASN A 54 5.72 -11.80 21.44
CA ASN A 54 7.08 -11.91 20.94
C ASN A 54 7.75 -10.54 20.84
N SER A 55 8.99 -10.42 21.36
CA SER A 55 9.71 -9.14 21.46
C SER A 55 9.98 -8.47 20.11
N ALA A 56 10.25 -9.27 19.06
CA ALA A 56 10.46 -8.72 17.73
C ALA A 56 9.14 -8.23 17.10
N LEU A 57 8.01 -8.92 17.34
CA LEU A 57 6.69 -8.47 16.92
C LEU A 57 6.32 -7.14 17.60
N LEU A 58 6.58 -7.02 18.89
CA LEU A 58 6.35 -5.76 19.62
C LEU A 58 7.27 -4.64 19.13
N THR A 59 8.52 -4.96 18.80
CA THR A 59 9.47 -4.00 18.18
C THR A 59 8.97 -3.53 16.82
N LEU A 60 8.42 -4.44 16.00
CA LEU A 60 7.80 -4.11 14.71
C LEU A 60 6.62 -3.13 14.89
N VAL A 61 5.74 -3.39 15.84
CA VAL A 61 4.60 -2.51 16.14
C VAL A 61 5.10 -1.12 16.56
N LEU A 62 6.08 -1.04 17.48
CA LEU A 62 6.66 0.23 17.92
C LEU A 62 7.32 0.98 16.74
N LEU A 63 8.06 0.28 15.89
CA LEU A 63 8.70 0.87 14.73
C LEU A 63 7.68 1.48 13.77
N LEU A 64 6.60 0.75 13.46
CA LEU A 64 5.53 1.25 12.59
C LEU A 64 4.83 2.47 13.19
N LEU A 65 4.64 2.50 14.51
CA LEU A 65 4.06 3.66 15.20
C LEU A 65 5.00 4.87 15.19
N VAL A 66 6.29 4.67 15.45
CA VAL A 66 7.29 5.74 15.39
C VAL A 66 7.48 6.27 13.97
N SER A 67 7.43 5.40 12.96
CA SER A 67 7.54 5.80 11.55
C SER A 67 6.45 6.79 11.12
N LEU A 68 5.26 6.77 11.76
CA LEU A 68 4.21 7.76 11.51
C LEU A 68 4.68 9.20 11.80
N ALA A 69 5.56 9.40 12.78
CA ALA A 69 6.13 10.72 13.04
C ALA A 69 7.14 11.11 11.96
N VAL A 70 7.94 10.16 11.46
CA VAL A 70 8.89 10.40 10.36
C VAL A 70 8.15 10.76 9.07
N GLU A 71 7.00 10.12 8.79
CA GLU A 71 6.14 10.45 7.64
C GLU A 71 5.65 11.91 7.66
N LYS A 72 5.44 12.50 8.84
CA LYS A 72 5.02 13.91 9.00
C LYS A 72 6.16 14.91 8.77
N THR A 73 7.41 14.47 8.65
CA THR A 73 8.57 15.35 8.51
C THR A 73 8.73 15.89 7.11
N ARG A 74 9.47 16.99 6.97
CA ARG A 74 9.81 17.59 5.68
C ARG A 74 10.79 16.76 4.85
N ILE A 75 11.37 15.69 5.41
CA ILE A 75 12.34 14.85 4.71
C ILE A 75 11.71 14.20 3.46
N MET A 76 10.46 13.76 3.57
CA MET A 76 9.72 13.17 2.44
C MET A 76 9.61 14.14 1.27
N SER A 77 9.28 15.41 1.54
CA SER A 77 9.17 16.42 0.47
C SER A 77 10.52 16.84 -0.08
N TRP A 78 11.58 16.83 0.74
CA TRP A 78 12.93 17.14 0.26
C TRP A 78 13.39 16.08 -0.76
N PHE A 79 13.22 14.80 -0.46
CA PHE A 79 13.51 13.71 -1.40
C PHE A 79 12.60 13.75 -2.64
N ALA A 80 11.32 14.05 -2.45
CA ALA A 80 10.39 14.21 -3.57
C ALA A 80 10.83 15.32 -4.54
N ASN A 81 11.41 16.41 -4.04
CA ASN A 81 11.94 17.50 -4.87
C ASN A 81 13.25 17.14 -5.60
N LEU A 82 13.98 16.08 -5.16
CA LEU A 82 15.15 15.58 -5.87
C LEU A 82 14.82 14.95 -7.24
N VAL A 83 13.56 14.57 -7.46
CA VAL A 83 13.08 14.03 -8.75
C VAL A 83 13.38 14.99 -9.91
N GLY A 84 13.31 16.28 -9.70
CA GLY A 84 13.87 17.39 -10.49
C GLY A 84 13.80 17.28 -12.02
N THR A 85 14.54 18.16 -12.67
CA THR A 85 14.69 18.25 -14.13
C THR A 85 15.98 17.53 -14.59
N GLY A 86 16.00 17.08 -15.84
CA GLY A 86 17.18 16.46 -16.45
C GLY A 86 16.83 15.41 -17.52
N SER A 87 17.85 14.75 -18.06
CA SER A 87 17.62 13.64 -18.99
C SER A 87 16.93 12.47 -18.28
N PHE A 88 16.14 11.71 -19.00
CA PHE A 88 15.33 10.60 -18.47
C PHE A 88 16.12 9.66 -17.56
N ASN A 89 17.28 9.17 -18.02
CA ASN A 89 18.11 8.26 -17.23
C ASN A 89 18.63 8.91 -15.93
N LYS A 90 18.98 10.20 -15.94
CA LYS A 90 19.43 10.91 -14.73
C LYS A 90 18.29 11.06 -13.73
N VAL A 91 17.09 11.40 -14.19
CA VAL A 91 15.90 11.48 -13.32
C VAL A 91 15.55 10.11 -12.78
N LEU A 92 15.58 9.07 -13.62
CA LEU A 92 15.29 7.70 -13.23
C LEU A 92 16.25 7.19 -12.13
N VAL A 93 17.56 7.42 -12.27
CA VAL A 93 18.58 7.07 -11.27
C VAL A 93 18.35 7.83 -9.96
N LYS A 94 18.02 9.13 -10.02
CA LYS A 94 17.70 9.91 -8.83
C LYS A 94 16.46 9.37 -8.12
N VAL A 95 15.39 9.09 -8.86
CA VAL A 95 14.16 8.49 -8.32
C VAL A 95 14.46 7.15 -7.69
N TRP A 96 15.24 6.29 -8.36
CA TRP A 96 15.61 4.96 -7.89
C TRP A 96 16.33 5.02 -6.54
N PHE A 97 17.44 5.73 -6.44
CA PHE A 97 18.23 5.80 -5.22
C PHE A 97 17.55 6.59 -4.11
N SER A 98 16.87 7.70 -4.42
CA SER A 98 16.16 8.48 -3.40
C SER A 98 15.02 7.69 -2.77
N THR A 99 14.27 6.96 -3.59
CA THR A 99 13.17 6.12 -3.10
C THR A 99 13.70 4.92 -2.31
N ALA A 100 14.71 4.22 -2.82
CA ALA A 100 15.31 3.08 -2.13
C ALA A 100 15.93 3.49 -0.79
N PHE A 101 16.63 4.62 -0.74
CA PHE A 101 17.19 5.14 0.51
C PHE A 101 16.13 5.45 1.57
N LEU A 102 15.06 6.14 1.17
CA LEU A 102 13.94 6.41 2.10
C LEU A 102 13.29 5.12 2.58
N SER A 103 13.09 4.17 1.65
CA SER A 103 12.39 2.92 1.93
C SER A 103 13.22 1.93 2.77
N ALA A 104 14.53 2.15 2.86
CA ALA A 104 15.38 1.40 3.79
C ALA A 104 15.05 1.69 5.27
N PHE A 105 14.44 2.83 5.59
CA PHE A 105 14.18 3.27 6.96
C PHE A 105 12.71 3.59 7.24
N VAL A 106 11.88 3.73 6.20
CA VAL A 106 10.48 4.09 6.29
C VAL A 106 9.66 3.08 5.48
N ASN A 107 8.44 2.81 5.95
CA ASN A 107 7.54 1.88 5.29
C ASN A 107 7.36 2.21 3.79
N ASN A 108 7.48 1.21 2.93
CA ASN A 108 7.40 1.31 1.47
C ASN A 108 6.15 2.06 1.01
N THR A 109 4.99 1.78 1.61
CA THR A 109 3.71 2.41 1.24
C THR A 109 3.73 3.92 1.51
N ALA A 110 4.29 4.34 2.63
CA ALA A 110 4.40 5.76 2.99
C ALA A 110 5.36 6.50 2.03
N VAL A 111 6.48 5.87 1.68
CA VAL A 111 7.46 6.43 0.73
C VAL A 111 6.83 6.60 -0.64
N VAL A 112 6.20 5.55 -1.19
CA VAL A 112 5.56 5.59 -2.50
C VAL A 112 4.43 6.62 -2.52
N ALA A 113 3.56 6.64 -1.51
CA ALA A 113 2.47 7.62 -1.42
C ALA A 113 2.97 9.07 -1.40
N SER A 114 4.04 9.35 -0.63
CA SER A 114 4.59 10.71 -0.53
C SER A 114 5.31 11.17 -1.80
N MET A 115 5.95 10.26 -2.52
CA MET A 115 6.66 10.58 -3.76
C MET A 115 5.76 10.59 -4.99
N LEU A 116 4.62 9.91 -4.95
CA LEU A 116 3.68 9.77 -6.07
C LEU A 116 3.26 11.12 -6.63
N GLY A 117 2.86 12.06 -5.77
CA GLY A 117 2.46 13.40 -6.20
C GLY A 117 3.60 14.22 -6.82
N ALA A 118 4.84 14.02 -6.36
CA ALA A 118 6.00 14.71 -6.95
C ALA A 118 6.36 14.16 -8.33
N VAL A 119 6.29 12.84 -8.49
CA VAL A 119 6.52 12.16 -9.78
C VAL A 119 5.43 12.54 -10.78
N LYS A 120 4.15 12.59 -10.36
CA LYS A 120 3.05 13.03 -11.24
C LYS A 120 3.20 14.48 -11.74
N ARG A 121 3.77 15.35 -10.92
CA ARG A 121 4.01 16.76 -11.30
C ARG A 121 5.33 17.00 -12.05
N ASN A 122 6.05 15.95 -12.45
CA ASN A 122 7.29 16.12 -13.22
C ASN A 122 6.98 16.75 -14.59
N PRO A 123 7.55 17.92 -14.94
CA PRO A 123 7.18 18.63 -16.17
C PRO A 123 7.83 18.03 -17.43
N ASN A 124 8.87 17.20 -17.28
CA ASN A 124 9.73 16.79 -18.38
C ASN A 124 9.53 15.35 -18.84
N HIS A 125 8.94 14.51 -18.00
CA HIS A 125 8.79 13.08 -18.27
C HIS A 125 7.42 12.59 -17.87
N ALA A 126 6.82 11.76 -18.71
CA ALA A 126 5.52 11.16 -18.42
C ALA A 126 5.56 10.40 -17.09
N PRO A 127 4.62 10.66 -16.18
CA PRO A 127 4.57 10.00 -14.88
C PRO A 127 4.56 8.48 -14.98
N SER A 128 3.86 7.92 -15.99
CA SER A 128 3.81 6.49 -16.26
C SER A 128 5.19 5.83 -16.47
N ARG A 129 6.20 6.58 -16.89
CA ARG A 129 7.58 6.07 -17.04
C ARG A 129 8.40 6.09 -15.76
N LEU A 130 7.98 6.85 -14.74
CA LEU A 130 8.72 7.04 -13.49
C LEU A 130 8.05 6.35 -12.30
N LEU A 131 6.72 6.24 -12.30
CA LEU A 131 5.96 5.72 -11.17
C LEU A 131 6.28 4.25 -10.86
N LEU A 132 6.30 3.40 -11.89
CA LEU A 132 6.59 1.97 -11.69
C LEU A 132 8.04 1.71 -11.25
N PRO A 133 9.08 2.32 -11.87
CA PRO A 133 10.44 2.29 -11.33
C PRO A 133 10.54 2.78 -9.89
N MET A 134 9.85 3.84 -9.51
CA MET A 134 9.79 4.36 -8.15
C MET A 134 9.22 3.32 -7.17
N CYS A 135 8.12 2.67 -7.56
CA CYS A 135 7.48 1.63 -6.73
C CYS A 135 8.43 0.46 -6.48
N PHE A 136 9.09 -0.01 -7.52
CA PHE A 136 10.05 -1.11 -7.40
C PHE A 136 11.27 -0.69 -6.58
N ALA A 137 11.78 0.53 -6.76
CA ALA A 137 12.86 1.07 -5.94
C ALA A 137 12.52 1.05 -4.44
N ALA A 138 11.26 1.31 -4.07
CA ALA A 138 10.83 1.19 -2.67
C ALA A 138 10.93 -0.26 -2.16
N THR A 139 10.55 -1.24 -2.96
CA THR A 139 10.66 -2.66 -2.60
C THR A 139 12.12 -3.08 -2.42
N PHE A 140 13.00 -2.71 -3.36
CA PHE A 140 14.44 -2.96 -3.24
C PHE A 140 15.07 -2.25 -2.04
N GLY A 141 14.62 -1.02 -1.75
CA GLY A 141 15.06 -0.27 -0.57
C GLY A 141 14.64 -0.94 0.74
N GLY A 142 13.44 -1.50 0.79
CA GLY A 142 12.90 -2.19 1.96
C GLY A 142 13.71 -3.41 2.40
N VAL A 143 14.46 -4.04 1.51
CA VAL A 143 15.33 -5.20 1.83
C VAL A 143 16.80 -4.81 2.06
N LEU A 144 17.12 -3.52 2.20
CA LEU A 144 18.47 -3.07 2.56
C LEU A 144 18.75 -3.17 4.06
N THR A 145 17.72 -3.02 4.89
CA THR A 145 17.85 -3.00 6.34
C THR A 145 16.77 -3.85 7.00
N LEU A 146 17.01 -4.24 8.24
CA LEU A 146 16.04 -5.04 9.02
C LEU A 146 14.68 -4.34 9.16
N ILE A 147 14.67 -3.00 9.22
CA ILE A 147 13.47 -2.21 9.48
C ILE A 147 12.76 -1.69 8.22
N GLY A 148 13.35 -1.86 7.04
CA GLY A 148 12.80 -1.28 5.81
C GLY A 148 11.45 -1.87 5.39
N THR A 149 11.22 -3.16 5.69
CA THR A 149 9.91 -3.80 5.43
C THR A 149 9.50 -4.73 6.57
N SER A 150 8.18 -4.91 6.72
CA SER A 150 7.62 -5.78 7.77
C SER A 150 8.03 -7.25 7.61
N THR A 151 8.27 -7.73 6.39
CA THR A 151 8.70 -9.10 6.12
C THR A 151 10.01 -9.46 6.82
N ASN A 152 10.98 -8.55 6.83
CA ASN A 152 12.28 -8.76 7.47
C ASN A 152 12.10 -8.97 9.00
N LEU A 153 11.26 -8.16 9.62
CA LEU A 153 10.98 -8.25 11.05
C LEU A 153 10.14 -9.48 11.41
N ILE A 154 9.28 -9.95 10.49
CA ILE A 154 8.55 -11.22 10.65
C ILE A 154 9.53 -12.38 10.67
N VAL A 155 10.43 -12.45 9.69
CA VAL A 155 11.48 -13.47 9.63
C VAL A 155 12.33 -13.44 10.90
N ASN A 156 12.73 -12.26 11.35
CA ASN A 156 13.49 -12.10 12.60
C ASN A 156 12.68 -12.53 13.85
N SER A 157 11.37 -12.31 13.87
CA SER A 157 10.50 -12.78 14.96
C SER A 157 10.47 -14.31 15.08
N PHE A 158 10.48 -15.00 13.94
CA PHE A 158 10.58 -16.45 13.91
C PHE A 158 11.96 -16.94 14.39
N LEU A 159 13.05 -16.31 13.98
CA LEU A 159 14.40 -16.63 14.43
C LEU A 159 14.51 -16.56 15.96
N ILE A 160 14.07 -15.45 16.55
CA ILE A 160 14.07 -15.28 18.02
C ILE A 160 13.24 -16.38 18.69
N LYS A 161 12.08 -16.73 18.11
CA LYS A 161 11.23 -17.80 18.65
C LYS A 161 11.91 -19.16 18.61
N MET A 162 12.66 -19.47 17.54
CA MET A 162 13.41 -20.72 17.38
C MET A 162 14.69 -20.75 18.23
N GLY A 163 14.97 -19.71 19.02
CA GLY A 163 16.19 -19.59 19.81
C GLY A 163 17.46 -19.37 18.97
N ALA A 164 17.29 -19.04 17.68
CA ALA A 164 18.39 -18.69 16.80
C ALA A 164 18.84 -17.24 16.99
N PRO A 165 20.09 -16.89 16.66
CA PRO A 165 20.55 -15.50 16.74
C PRO A 165 19.66 -14.59 15.89
N PRO A 166 19.20 -13.44 16.44
CA PRO A 166 18.44 -12.47 15.67
C PRO A 166 19.27 -11.85 14.56
N LEU A 167 18.64 -11.44 13.46
CA LEU A 167 19.28 -10.66 12.41
C LEU A 167 19.64 -9.27 12.92
N GLY A 168 20.86 -8.83 12.67
CA GLY A 168 21.30 -7.45 12.86
C GLY A 168 20.70 -6.51 11.81
N MET A 169 20.83 -5.22 12.06
CA MET A 169 20.26 -4.15 11.23
C MET A 169 20.68 -4.21 9.77
N PHE A 170 21.94 -4.62 9.50
CA PHE A 170 22.59 -4.58 8.20
C PHE A 170 23.18 -5.94 7.76
N ASP A 171 22.84 -7.06 8.41
CA ASP A 171 23.44 -8.37 8.13
C ASP A 171 23.30 -8.78 6.67
N PHE A 172 22.20 -8.45 6.03
CA PHE A 172 21.92 -8.78 4.63
C PHE A 172 22.02 -7.56 3.69
N PHE A 173 22.58 -6.44 4.16
CA PHE A 173 22.73 -5.20 3.38
C PHE A 173 23.46 -5.43 2.04
N MET A 174 24.54 -6.23 2.04
CA MET A 174 25.31 -6.49 0.82
C MET A 174 24.49 -7.23 -0.24
N VAL A 175 23.65 -8.18 0.16
CA VAL A 175 22.71 -8.87 -0.75
C VAL A 175 21.69 -7.85 -1.28
N GLY A 176 21.08 -7.06 -0.39
CA GLY A 176 20.13 -6.02 -0.77
C GLY A 176 20.74 -4.97 -1.71
N ALA A 177 21.99 -4.54 -1.46
CA ALA A 177 22.69 -3.59 -2.33
C ALA A 177 23.00 -4.19 -3.71
N GLY A 178 23.41 -5.46 -3.75
CA GLY A 178 23.62 -6.18 -5.01
C GLY A 178 22.33 -6.31 -5.82
N THR A 179 21.23 -6.70 -5.18
CA THR A 179 19.92 -6.76 -5.84
C THR A 179 19.46 -5.38 -6.31
N LEU A 180 19.66 -4.31 -5.51
CA LEU A 180 19.33 -2.92 -5.90
C LEU A 180 20.07 -2.50 -7.19
N LEU A 181 21.33 -2.91 -7.36
CA LEU A 181 22.11 -2.61 -8.55
C LEU A 181 21.63 -3.42 -9.77
N THR A 182 21.35 -4.73 -9.60
CA THR A 182 20.80 -5.54 -10.70
C THR A 182 19.42 -5.02 -11.14
N GLY A 183 18.57 -4.61 -10.17
CA GLY A 183 17.28 -3.97 -10.44
C GLY A 183 17.42 -2.64 -11.18
N LEU A 184 18.40 -1.81 -10.82
CA LEU A 184 18.68 -0.56 -11.54
C LEU A 184 19.02 -0.82 -13.00
N VAL A 185 19.87 -1.82 -13.28
CA VAL A 185 20.23 -2.20 -14.66
C VAL A 185 18.97 -2.60 -15.44
N ALA A 186 18.12 -3.45 -14.86
CA ALA A 186 16.86 -3.84 -15.49
C ALA A 186 15.95 -2.62 -15.77
N VAL A 187 15.82 -1.72 -14.80
CA VAL A 187 15.01 -0.52 -14.96
C VAL A 187 15.57 0.42 -16.04
N LEU A 188 16.89 0.65 -16.09
CA LEU A 188 17.51 1.49 -17.12
C LEU A 188 17.32 0.92 -18.54
N LEU A 189 17.30 -0.40 -18.69
CA LEU A 189 17.12 -1.07 -19.98
C LEU A 189 15.66 -1.08 -20.42
N PHE A 190 14.72 -1.30 -19.51
CA PHE A 190 13.32 -1.59 -19.84
C PHE A 190 12.35 -0.44 -19.57
N ALA A 191 12.62 0.50 -18.64
CA ALA A 191 11.69 1.57 -18.30
C ALA A 191 11.35 2.50 -19.49
N ARG A 192 12.24 2.65 -20.46
CA ARG A 192 11.99 3.42 -21.69
C ARG A 192 10.90 2.81 -22.60
N HIS A 193 10.58 1.53 -22.40
CA HIS A 193 9.54 0.83 -23.18
C HIS A 193 8.15 0.97 -22.55
N LEU A 194 8.05 1.60 -21.39
CA LEU A 194 6.78 1.95 -20.79
C LEU A 194 6.08 3.02 -21.65
N PRO A 195 4.75 2.93 -21.82
CA PRO A 195 4.01 3.91 -22.60
C PRO A 195 4.05 5.29 -21.95
N GLU A 196 4.07 6.33 -22.76
CA GLU A 196 3.82 7.70 -22.32
C GLU A 196 2.32 7.91 -22.21
N GLN A 197 1.78 7.63 -21.05
CA GLN A 197 0.36 7.84 -20.79
C GLN A 197 0.17 9.11 -19.96
N ASP A 198 -0.84 9.88 -20.33
CA ASP A 198 -1.36 10.95 -19.49
C ASP A 198 -1.99 10.31 -18.25
N THR A 199 -1.35 10.52 -17.10
CA THR A 199 -1.79 9.94 -15.82
C THR A 199 -2.72 10.86 -15.06
N GLU A 200 -2.94 12.07 -15.56
CA GLU A 200 -4.05 12.89 -15.07
C GLU A 200 -5.35 12.24 -15.55
N MET A 201 -6.31 12.06 -14.65
CA MET A 201 -7.68 11.86 -15.10
C MET A 201 -7.99 13.06 -15.97
N SER A 202 -7.96 12.85 -17.30
CA SER A 202 -8.10 13.96 -18.22
C SER A 202 -9.39 14.67 -17.86
N ARG A 203 -9.27 15.94 -17.56
CA ARG A 203 -10.40 16.87 -17.41
C ARG A 203 -11.32 16.83 -18.65
N GLU A 204 -10.86 16.15 -19.71
CA GLU A 204 -11.58 15.96 -20.97
C GLU A 204 -12.59 14.82 -20.97
N SER A 205 -12.52 13.87 -20.05
CA SER A 205 -13.42 12.70 -20.09
C SER A 205 -14.64 12.76 -19.15
N GLY A 206 -14.73 13.76 -18.29
CA GLY A 206 -15.99 14.14 -17.65
C GLY A 206 -16.36 15.52 -18.17
N TYR A 207 -17.29 15.60 -19.09
CA TYR A 207 -17.76 16.91 -19.52
C TYR A 207 -18.42 17.61 -18.34
N PHE A 208 -17.76 18.68 -17.92
CA PHE A 208 -18.32 19.62 -16.99
C PHE A 208 -19.06 20.67 -17.82
N LEU A 209 -20.30 20.88 -17.50
CA LEU A 209 -21.14 21.86 -18.14
C LEU A 209 -21.45 22.94 -17.12
N GLU A 210 -21.08 24.16 -17.45
CA GLU A 210 -21.47 25.32 -16.68
C GLU A 210 -22.75 25.91 -17.26
N ALA A 211 -23.75 26.09 -16.38
CA ALA A 211 -24.98 26.77 -16.72
C ALA A 211 -25.28 27.84 -15.68
N LYS A 212 -25.60 29.05 -16.13
CA LYS A 212 -25.95 30.15 -15.25
C LYS A 212 -27.47 30.30 -15.10
N VAL A 213 -27.92 30.49 -13.89
CA VAL A 213 -29.32 30.87 -13.62
C VAL A 213 -29.51 32.31 -14.08
N GLY A 214 -30.25 32.49 -15.18
CA GLY A 214 -30.51 33.80 -15.78
C GLY A 214 -31.33 34.74 -14.89
N ALA A 215 -31.29 36.02 -15.19
CA ALA A 215 -32.16 37.01 -14.52
C ALA A 215 -33.63 36.75 -14.86
N GLY A 216 -34.50 36.67 -13.86
CA GLY A 216 -35.92 36.33 -14.02
C GLY A 216 -36.16 34.85 -14.34
N SER A 217 -35.16 33.98 -14.11
CA SER A 217 -35.28 32.53 -14.32
C SER A 217 -36.38 31.93 -13.41
N PRO A 218 -37.25 31.04 -13.95
CA PRO A 218 -38.23 30.31 -13.14
C PRO A 218 -37.58 29.32 -12.16
N LEU A 219 -36.27 29.10 -12.27
CA LEU A 219 -35.48 28.23 -11.38
C LEU A 219 -35.09 28.96 -10.09
N ALA A 220 -34.98 30.30 -10.11
CA ALA A 220 -34.60 31.07 -8.95
C ALA A 220 -35.74 31.09 -7.90
N GLY A 221 -35.36 31.04 -6.62
CA GLY A 221 -36.31 30.95 -5.50
C GLY A 221 -36.92 29.56 -5.27
N ARG A 222 -36.47 28.54 -6.01
CA ARG A 222 -36.88 27.14 -5.81
C ARG A 222 -35.67 26.27 -5.49
N CYS A 223 -35.93 25.20 -4.74
CA CYS A 223 -34.85 24.29 -4.40
C CYS A 223 -34.43 23.37 -5.58
N VAL A 224 -33.22 22.78 -5.51
CA VAL A 224 -32.68 21.90 -6.52
C VAL A 224 -33.59 20.72 -6.85
N LYS A 225 -34.30 20.18 -5.83
CA LYS A 225 -35.27 19.09 -5.98
C LYS A 225 -36.50 19.52 -6.75
N GLU A 226 -37.06 20.68 -6.44
CA GLU A 226 -38.27 21.24 -7.09
C GLU A 226 -38.04 21.60 -8.54
N ASN A 227 -36.80 22.00 -8.87
CA ASN A 227 -36.35 22.28 -10.22
C ASN A 227 -36.02 21.01 -11.03
N GLY A 228 -36.19 19.80 -10.47
CA GLY A 228 -35.94 18.54 -11.16
C GLY A 228 -34.45 18.24 -11.47
N LEU A 229 -33.51 19.05 -10.94
CA LEU A 229 -32.10 18.94 -11.23
C LEU A 229 -31.42 17.70 -10.60
N ARG A 230 -32.17 16.93 -9.82
CA ARG A 230 -31.75 15.62 -9.27
C ARG A 230 -32.16 14.44 -10.14
N SER A 231 -33.11 14.61 -11.03
CA SER A 231 -33.72 13.52 -11.82
C SER A 231 -33.17 13.45 -13.24
N LEU A 232 -32.08 14.11 -13.53
CA LEU A 232 -31.41 14.11 -14.82
C LEU A 232 -30.78 12.72 -15.05
N LYS A 233 -31.13 12.05 -16.15
CA LYS A 233 -30.80 10.62 -16.38
C LYS A 233 -29.29 10.32 -16.43
N SER A 234 -28.48 11.24 -16.96
CA SER A 234 -27.04 11.04 -17.17
C SER A 234 -26.21 12.26 -16.77
N LEU A 235 -26.84 13.29 -16.19
CA LEU A 235 -26.21 14.48 -15.67
C LEU A 235 -26.57 14.62 -14.19
N TYR A 236 -25.65 15.16 -13.41
CA TYR A 236 -25.95 15.52 -12.01
C TYR A 236 -25.27 16.84 -11.66
N LEU A 237 -25.94 17.63 -10.83
CA LEU A 237 -25.45 18.89 -10.31
C LEU A 237 -24.40 18.63 -9.24
N ALA A 238 -23.16 19.00 -9.50
CA ALA A 238 -22.00 18.77 -8.65
C ALA A 238 -21.79 19.94 -7.67
N GLU A 239 -21.83 21.19 -8.19
CA GLU A 239 -21.54 22.40 -7.44
C GLU A 239 -22.46 23.55 -7.84
N ILE A 240 -22.70 24.47 -6.90
CA ILE A 240 -23.31 25.77 -7.16
C ILE A 240 -22.29 26.84 -6.79
N ILE A 241 -21.93 27.70 -7.74
CA ILE A 241 -21.00 28.82 -7.53
C ILE A 241 -21.85 30.09 -7.41
N ARG A 242 -21.84 30.71 -6.24
CA ARG A 242 -22.59 31.94 -5.91
C ARG A 242 -21.61 33.05 -5.57
N GLY A 243 -21.31 33.91 -6.54
CA GLY A 243 -20.23 34.90 -6.39
C GLY A 243 -18.89 34.18 -6.14
N ASP A 244 -18.25 34.46 -5.00
CA ASP A 244 -16.99 33.81 -4.60
C ASP A 244 -17.19 32.55 -3.73
N GLN A 245 -18.44 32.16 -3.46
CA GLN A 245 -18.74 30.97 -2.64
C GLN A 245 -19.04 29.77 -3.53
N VAL A 246 -18.39 28.64 -3.23
CA VAL A 246 -18.69 27.34 -3.82
C VAL A 246 -19.49 26.51 -2.83
N ILE A 247 -20.70 26.14 -3.23
CA ILE A 247 -21.59 25.25 -2.47
C ILE A 247 -21.40 23.83 -2.99
N CYS A 248 -20.70 23.02 -2.23
CA CYS A 248 -20.44 21.61 -2.49
C CYS A 248 -20.33 20.87 -1.14
N PRO A 249 -20.97 19.71 -0.97
CA PRO A 249 -21.93 19.04 -1.86
C PRO A 249 -23.28 19.74 -1.94
N VAL A 250 -23.90 19.71 -3.13
CA VAL A 250 -25.21 20.30 -3.33
C VAL A 250 -26.30 19.41 -2.74
N GLN A 251 -27.06 19.94 -1.79
CA GLN A 251 -28.19 19.24 -1.18
C GLN A 251 -29.50 19.52 -1.95
N PRO A 252 -30.49 18.62 -1.88
CA PRO A 252 -31.75 18.77 -2.58
C PRO A 252 -32.54 20.04 -2.20
N GLU A 253 -32.33 20.48 -0.97
CA GLU A 253 -33.02 21.60 -0.34
C GLU A 253 -32.35 22.95 -0.61
N HIS A 254 -31.16 22.96 -1.26
CA HIS A 254 -30.50 24.22 -1.61
C HIS A 254 -31.35 25.00 -2.61
N GLU A 255 -31.65 26.23 -2.24
CA GLU A 255 -32.39 27.18 -3.07
C GLU A 255 -31.45 27.80 -4.10
N LEU A 256 -31.90 27.88 -5.36
CA LEU A 256 -31.16 28.50 -6.45
C LEU A 256 -31.46 29.99 -6.49
N HIS A 257 -30.45 30.81 -6.70
CA HIS A 257 -30.57 32.27 -6.84
C HIS A 257 -30.21 32.71 -8.26
N GLU A 258 -30.71 33.86 -8.66
CA GLU A 258 -30.28 34.48 -9.91
C GLU A 258 -28.80 34.76 -9.89
N GLY A 259 -28.13 34.43 -11.00
CA GLY A 259 -26.71 34.58 -11.14
C GLY A 259 -25.87 33.39 -10.64
N ASP A 260 -26.48 32.40 -9.98
CA ASP A 260 -25.78 31.15 -9.62
C ASP A 260 -25.24 30.46 -10.87
N VAL A 261 -23.99 30.01 -10.80
CA VAL A 261 -23.39 29.14 -11.83
C VAL A 261 -23.47 27.71 -11.33
N LEU A 262 -24.20 26.88 -12.08
CA LEU A 262 -24.43 25.48 -11.80
C LEU A 262 -23.42 24.64 -12.57
N LEU A 263 -22.66 23.81 -11.88
CA LEU A 263 -21.71 22.89 -12.48
C LEU A 263 -22.33 21.50 -12.57
N PHE A 264 -22.59 21.05 -13.79
CA PHE A 264 -23.09 19.71 -14.06
C PHE A 264 -21.96 18.78 -14.50
N CYS A 265 -22.04 17.52 -14.06
CA CYS A 265 -21.16 16.44 -14.47
C CYS A 265 -21.98 15.34 -15.14
N GLY A 266 -21.45 14.74 -16.22
CA GLY A 266 -22.06 13.59 -16.85
C GLY A 266 -21.81 13.48 -18.34
N ASP A 267 -22.71 12.82 -19.08
CA ASP A 267 -22.56 12.51 -20.49
C ASP A 267 -22.99 13.70 -21.38
N VAL A 268 -22.13 14.03 -22.37
CA VAL A 268 -22.38 15.11 -23.34
C VAL A 268 -23.66 14.91 -24.15
N GLU A 269 -24.01 13.65 -24.46
CA GLU A 269 -25.22 13.37 -25.21
C GLU A 269 -26.51 13.82 -24.47
N SER A 270 -26.40 14.00 -23.15
CA SER A 270 -27.49 14.45 -22.28
C SER A 270 -27.61 15.97 -22.10
N VAL A 271 -26.71 16.75 -22.72
CA VAL A 271 -26.71 18.24 -22.68
C VAL A 271 -28.02 18.82 -23.21
N GLY A 272 -28.65 18.14 -24.17
CA GLY A 272 -29.95 18.56 -24.73
C GLY A 272 -31.03 18.77 -23.67
N VAL A 273 -31.00 18.00 -22.59
CA VAL A 273 -31.97 18.13 -21.47
C VAL A 273 -31.80 19.49 -20.74
N LEU A 274 -30.57 19.98 -20.59
CA LEU A 274 -30.32 21.29 -19.98
C LEU A 274 -30.67 22.44 -20.91
N GLN A 275 -30.55 22.24 -22.24
CA GLN A 275 -30.93 23.23 -23.25
C GLN A 275 -32.45 23.48 -23.29
N GLU A 276 -33.23 22.48 -22.94
CA GLU A 276 -34.68 22.57 -22.87
C GLU A 276 -35.19 23.27 -21.58
N MET A 277 -34.31 23.47 -20.56
CA MET A 277 -34.66 24.13 -19.30
C MET A 277 -34.72 25.65 -19.49
N LYS A 278 -35.93 26.22 -19.41
CA LYS A 278 -36.12 27.67 -19.50
C LYS A 278 -35.44 28.39 -18.33
N GLY A 279 -34.65 29.40 -18.66
CA GLY A 279 -33.99 30.25 -17.65
C GLY A 279 -32.63 29.73 -17.17
N LEU A 280 -32.07 28.72 -17.86
CA LEU A 280 -30.71 28.24 -17.68
C LEU A 280 -29.89 28.63 -18.91
N ASP A 281 -28.93 29.52 -18.72
CA ASP A 281 -28.00 29.95 -19.77
C ASP A 281 -26.77 29.04 -19.76
N LEU A 282 -26.62 28.23 -20.81
CA LEU A 282 -25.46 27.36 -20.95
C LEU A 282 -24.25 28.18 -21.41
N TYR A 283 -23.20 28.20 -20.59
CA TYR A 283 -21.89 28.66 -21.01
C TYR A 283 -21.18 27.50 -21.68
N GLY A 284 -20.53 27.73 -22.84
CA GLY A 284 -19.83 26.72 -23.60
C GLY A 284 -18.78 25.99 -22.74
N GLN A 285 -18.24 24.89 -23.26
CA GLN A 285 -17.26 24.04 -22.61
C GLN A 285 -16.08 24.86 -22.08
N HIS A 286 -16.11 25.25 -20.81
CA HIS A 286 -15.00 25.89 -20.14
C HIS A 286 -14.17 24.86 -19.36
N ARG A 287 -12.86 24.90 -19.58
CA ARG A 287 -11.90 24.17 -18.75
C ARG A 287 -11.98 24.76 -17.33
N LEU A 288 -12.48 23.98 -16.37
CA LEU A 288 -12.37 24.34 -14.97
C LEU A 288 -10.89 24.57 -14.61
N ASN A 289 -10.59 25.72 -14.05
CA ASN A 289 -9.36 25.92 -13.31
C ASN A 289 -9.43 25.03 -12.06
N GLY A 290 -8.86 23.82 -12.15
CA GLY A 290 -9.00 22.72 -11.20
C GLY A 290 -8.39 22.94 -9.81
N GLN A 291 -8.62 24.10 -9.20
CA GLN A 291 -8.10 24.42 -7.86
C GLN A 291 -8.81 23.70 -6.73
N HIS A 292 -9.96 23.06 -6.98
CA HIS A 292 -10.77 22.44 -5.93
C HIS A 292 -11.04 20.93 -6.10
N LEU A 293 -10.55 20.30 -7.15
CA LEU A 293 -10.77 18.87 -7.36
C LEU A 293 -9.67 18.03 -6.69
N VAL A 294 -10.07 16.89 -6.13
CA VAL A 294 -9.18 15.94 -5.44
C VAL A 294 -9.25 14.60 -6.12
N GLU A 295 -8.10 14.08 -6.52
CA GLU A 295 -7.98 12.72 -7.05
C GLU A 295 -7.52 11.79 -5.92
N VAL A 296 -8.29 10.71 -5.69
CA VAL A 296 -7.99 9.70 -4.68
C VAL A 296 -8.08 8.29 -5.27
N ILE A 297 -7.32 7.37 -4.70
CA ILE A 297 -7.40 5.94 -5.03
C ILE A 297 -8.00 5.21 -3.83
N VAL A 298 -8.98 4.33 -4.08
CA VAL A 298 -9.60 3.49 -3.05
C VAL A 298 -8.55 2.53 -2.50
N SER A 299 -8.31 2.61 -1.19
CA SER A 299 -7.32 1.75 -0.51
C SER A 299 -7.78 0.30 -0.50
N HIS A 300 -6.82 -0.63 -0.53
CA HIS A 300 -7.10 -2.06 -0.37
C HIS A 300 -7.77 -2.38 0.99
N SER A 301 -7.47 -1.61 2.03
CA SER A 301 -8.08 -1.75 3.35
C SER A 301 -9.37 -0.96 3.54
N SER A 302 -9.86 -0.30 2.47
CA SER A 302 -11.07 0.52 2.52
C SER A 302 -12.31 -0.32 2.81
N ARG A 303 -13.21 0.24 3.61
CA ARG A 303 -14.54 -0.33 3.85
C ARG A 303 -15.48 -0.15 2.66
N LEU A 304 -15.11 0.74 1.75
CA LEU A 304 -15.90 1.06 0.56
C LEU A 304 -15.83 -0.05 -0.50
N VAL A 305 -14.82 -0.93 -0.42
CA VAL A 305 -14.66 -2.04 -1.35
C VAL A 305 -15.85 -2.99 -1.24
N GLY A 306 -16.50 -3.25 -2.39
CA GLY A 306 -17.72 -4.06 -2.47
C GLY A 306 -19.02 -3.31 -2.16
N GLN A 307 -18.96 -1.99 -1.92
CA GLN A 307 -20.15 -1.16 -1.73
C GLN A 307 -20.39 -0.25 -2.94
N THR A 308 -21.65 0.06 -3.23
CA THR A 308 -21.94 1.10 -4.21
C THR A 308 -21.69 2.49 -3.61
N ILE A 309 -21.40 3.49 -4.45
CA ILE A 309 -21.22 4.88 -4.00
C ILE A 309 -22.45 5.38 -3.24
N LYS A 310 -23.67 4.92 -3.63
CA LYS A 310 -24.92 5.26 -2.97
C LYS A 310 -25.04 4.61 -1.59
N ASP A 311 -24.76 3.30 -1.50
CA ASP A 311 -24.86 2.55 -0.22
C ASP A 311 -23.80 2.99 0.77
N ALA A 312 -22.65 3.43 0.28
CA ALA A 312 -21.56 4.01 1.08
C ALA A 312 -21.92 5.39 1.64
N GLU A 313 -23.08 5.97 1.30
CA GLU A 313 -23.49 7.33 1.68
C GLU A 313 -22.33 8.34 1.53
N PHE A 314 -21.65 8.29 0.39
CA PHE A 314 -20.35 8.92 0.18
C PHE A 314 -20.35 10.42 0.52
N ARG A 315 -21.42 11.12 0.15
CA ARG A 315 -21.57 12.57 0.43
C ARG A 315 -21.60 12.86 1.92
N THR A 316 -22.38 12.09 2.66
CA THR A 316 -22.58 12.28 4.11
C THR A 316 -21.34 11.92 4.90
N HIS A 317 -20.67 10.79 4.53
CA HIS A 317 -19.51 10.31 5.26
C HIS A 317 -18.23 11.09 4.97
N PHE A 318 -18.05 11.56 3.73
CA PHE A 318 -16.80 12.18 3.30
C PHE A 318 -16.91 13.68 3.02
N ASP A 319 -18.10 14.25 3.03
CA ASP A 319 -18.33 15.65 2.62
C ASP A 319 -17.72 15.92 1.23
N ALA A 320 -17.99 15.04 0.27
CA ALA A 320 -17.47 15.12 -1.10
C ALA A 320 -18.43 14.49 -2.10
N VAL A 321 -18.36 14.94 -3.34
CA VAL A 321 -19.11 14.36 -4.47
C VAL A 321 -18.14 13.61 -5.37
N VAL A 322 -18.50 12.36 -5.73
CA VAL A 322 -17.75 11.59 -6.73
C VAL A 322 -18.16 12.08 -8.12
N LEU A 323 -17.22 12.64 -8.86
CA LEU A 323 -17.44 13.20 -10.21
C LEU A 323 -17.16 12.17 -11.30
N ALA A 324 -16.16 11.31 -11.08
CA ALA A 324 -15.80 10.25 -11.99
C ALA A 324 -15.17 9.08 -11.22
N VAL A 325 -15.33 7.88 -11.78
CA VAL A 325 -14.67 6.65 -11.31
C VAL A 325 -13.91 6.05 -12.46
N ARG A 326 -12.65 5.71 -12.24
CA ARG A 326 -11.81 5.01 -13.22
C ARG A 326 -11.28 3.72 -12.60
N ARG A 327 -11.42 2.63 -13.34
CA ARG A 327 -10.88 1.32 -12.99
C ARG A 327 -9.84 0.90 -14.03
N GLY A 328 -8.57 0.96 -13.65
CA GLY A 328 -7.48 0.84 -14.62
C GLY A 328 -7.57 1.96 -15.66
N GLU A 329 -7.68 1.60 -16.93
CA GLU A 329 -7.85 2.57 -18.04
C GLU A 329 -9.30 2.97 -18.32
N THR A 330 -10.25 2.18 -17.85
CA THR A 330 -11.65 2.35 -18.22
C THR A 330 -12.31 3.33 -17.26
N GLN A 331 -12.82 4.43 -17.78
CA GLN A 331 -13.75 5.27 -17.05
C GLN A 331 -15.11 4.55 -16.99
N LEU A 332 -15.61 4.40 -15.77
CA LEU A 332 -16.90 3.79 -15.55
C LEU A 332 -17.98 4.84 -15.81
N THR A 333 -18.77 4.61 -16.85
CA THR A 333 -19.89 5.46 -17.26
C THR A 333 -21.21 4.89 -16.79
N GLY A 334 -22.24 5.72 -16.64
CA GLY A 334 -23.57 5.32 -16.18
C GLY A 334 -23.92 5.98 -14.83
N GLY A 335 -24.93 5.46 -14.15
CA GLY A 335 -25.35 6.00 -12.86
C GLY A 335 -24.28 5.83 -11.79
N LEU A 336 -23.43 6.84 -11.57
CA LEU A 336 -22.29 6.80 -10.64
C LEU A 336 -22.64 6.23 -9.26
N GLY A 337 -23.86 6.54 -8.77
CA GLY A 337 -24.31 6.01 -7.49
C GLY A 337 -24.44 4.50 -7.41
N GLN A 338 -24.57 3.80 -8.54
CA GLN A 338 -24.73 2.34 -8.63
C GLN A 338 -23.39 1.61 -8.86
N ILE A 339 -22.31 2.35 -9.06
CA ILE A 339 -21.00 1.76 -9.26
C ILE A 339 -20.51 1.16 -7.94
N GLU A 340 -20.25 -0.15 -7.96
CA GLU A 340 -19.57 -0.85 -6.88
C GLU A 340 -18.08 -0.51 -6.90
N LEU A 341 -17.55 -0.03 -5.78
CA LEU A 341 -16.16 0.38 -5.63
C LEU A 341 -15.26 -0.82 -5.39
N HIS A 342 -14.14 -0.86 -6.11
CA HIS A 342 -13.09 -1.86 -5.93
C HIS A 342 -11.80 -1.21 -5.42
N ALA A 343 -10.97 -1.99 -4.76
CA ALA A 343 -9.62 -1.56 -4.39
C ALA A 343 -8.84 -1.17 -5.65
N GLY A 344 -8.17 0.00 -5.61
CA GLY A 344 -7.45 0.54 -6.76
C GLY A 344 -8.30 1.42 -7.69
N ASP A 345 -9.62 1.52 -7.51
CA ASP A 345 -10.42 2.47 -8.27
C ASP A 345 -9.95 3.91 -7.97
N THR A 346 -9.78 4.69 -9.03
CA THR A 346 -9.43 6.11 -8.92
C THR A 346 -10.73 6.92 -8.98
N LEU A 347 -10.93 7.76 -7.96
CA LEU A 347 -12.09 8.65 -7.87
C LEU A 347 -11.64 10.10 -8.06
N LEU A 348 -12.35 10.83 -8.90
CA LEU A 348 -12.27 12.29 -8.95
C LEU A 348 -13.38 12.85 -8.05
N LEU A 349 -13.00 13.66 -7.08
CA LEU A 349 -13.89 14.18 -6.06
C LEU A 349 -13.96 15.70 -6.14
N ALA A 350 -15.18 16.23 -5.93
CA ALA A 350 -15.40 17.62 -5.53
C ALA A 350 -15.56 17.65 -4.00
N PRO A 351 -14.54 18.13 -3.25
CA PRO A 351 -14.56 18.11 -1.80
C PRO A 351 -15.32 19.28 -1.22
N GLY A 352 -16.11 19.04 -0.18
CA GLY A 352 -16.67 20.09 0.66
C GLY A 352 -15.67 20.58 1.72
N PRO A 353 -16.05 21.62 2.51
CA PRO A 353 -15.14 22.26 3.48
C PRO A 353 -14.60 21.33 4.56
N GLN A 354 -15.32 20.25 4.88
CA GLN A 354 -14.95 19.32 5.94
C GLN A 354 -14.19 18.11 5.42
N PHE A 355 -14.09 17.92 4.11
CA PHE A 355 -13.40 16.77 3.49
C PHE A 355 -12.00 16.58 4.04
N ALA A 356 -11.15 17.63 3.98
CA ALA A 356 -9.76 17.55 4.45
C ALA A 356 -9.63 17.27 5.96
N ARG A 357 -10.67 17.54 6.76
CA ARG A 357 -10.72 17.27 8.20
C ARG A 357 -11.23 15.87 8.53
N ASN A 358 -11.73 15.14 7.54
CA ASN A 358 -12.28 13.81 7.76
C ASN A 358 -11.17 12.82 8.15
N LYS A 359 -11.30 12.29 9.35
CA LYS A 359 -10.29 11.42 9.97
C LYS A 359 -10.15 10.05 9.31
N SER A 360 -11.10 9.62 8.49
CA SER A 360 -11.10 8.33 7.81
C SER A 360 -10.39 8.36 6.45
N LEU A 361 -10.11 9.54 5.89
CA LEU A 361 -9.54 9.67 4.54
C LEU A 361 -8.30 8.81 4.31
N GLY A 362 -7.30 8.88 5.20
CA GLY A 362 -6.04 8.15 5.03
C GLY A 362 -6.16 6.62 5.17
N ARG A 363 -7.30 6.12 5.63
CA ARG A 363 -7.59 4.69 5.68
C ARG A 363 -8.37 4.24 4.44
N GLU A 364 -9.33 5.05 4.02
CA GLU A 364 -10.23 4.70 2.91
C GLU A 364 -9.58 5.03 1.56
N PHE A 365 -8.72 6.06 1.50
CA PHE A 365 -8.12 6.55 0.27
C PHE A 365 -6.63 6.81 0.37
N VAL A 366 -5.95 6.69 -0.77
CA VAL A 366 -4.65 7.29 -1.03
C VAL A 366 -4.90 8.55 -1.86
N VAL A 367 -4.55 9.72 -1.30
CA VAL A 367 -4.72 11.00 -2.02
C VAL A 367 -3.60 11.15 -3.04
N VAL A 368 -3.97 11.36 -4.30
CA VAL A 368 -3.03 11.48 -5.42
C VAL A 368 -2.73 12.94 -5.74
N SER A 369 -3.77 13.77 -5.77
CA SER A 369 -3.65 15.20 -6.08
C SER A 369 -4.77 16.02 -5.45
N GLY A 370 -4.59 17.33 -5.36
CA GLY A 370 -5.65 18.30 -4.99
C GLY A 370 -5.78 18.60 -3.49
N LEU A 371 -5.17 17.83 -2.59
CA LEU A 371 -5.06 18.20 -1.18
C LEU A 371 -3.61 18.61 -0.90
N GLU A 372 -3.41 19.81 -0.40
CA GLU A 372 -2.15 20.11 0.28
C GLU A 372 -2.04 19.21 1.50
N ALA A 373 -0.89 18.52 1.62
CA ALA A 373 -0.63 17.63 2.75
C ALA A 373 -0.76 18.41 4.06
N SER A 374 -1.92 18.30 4.70
CA SER A 374 -2.19 18.88 6.00
C SER A 374 -1.23 18.30 7.05
N THR A 375 -0.66 19.17 7.86
CA THR A 375 0.16 18.86 9.05
C THR A 375 1.58 18.34 8.81
N ARG A 376 2.34 19.00 7.92
CA ARG A 376 3.80 18.84 7.97
C ARG A 376 4.36 19.53 9.20
N LEU A 377 5.25 18.82 9.89
CA LEU A 377 5.95 19.37 11.05
C LEU A 377 6.79 20.58 10.64
N ASP A 378 6.85 21.58 11.52
CA ASP A 378 7.78 22.68 11.45
C ASP A 378 9.24 22.17 11.29
N GLY A 379 10.13 22.99 10.69
CA GLY A 379 11.49 22.57 10.38
C GLY A 379 12.29 22.07 11.58
N LYS A 380 12.18 22.74 12.73
CA LYS A 380 12.86 22.34 13.97
C LYS A 380 12.32 21.02 14.52
N ARG A 381 11.00 20.85 14.52
CA ARG A 381 10.34 19.61 14.97
C ARG A 381 10.65 18.46 14.01
N SER A 382 10.65 18.71 12.69
CA SER A 382 11.05 17.72 11.70
C SER A 382 12.48 17.24 11.91
N ALA A 383 13.42 18.17 12.14
CA ALA A 383 14.81 17.82 12.41
C ALA A 383 14.94 17.00 13.70
N ALA A 384 14.24 17.39 14.79
CA ALA A 384 14.26 16.67 16.05
C ALA A 384 13.75 15.23 15.92
N VAL A 385 12.66 15.01 15.16
CA VAL A 385 12.10 13.66 14.91
C VAL A 385 13.10 12.82 14.11
N VAL A 386 13.66 13.35 13.03
CA VAL A 386 14.60 12.61 12.18
C VAL A 386 15.88 12.29 12.94
N LEU A 387 16.48 13.26 13.63
CA LEU A 387 17.70 13.05 14.42
C LEU A 387 17.46 12.11 15.59
N GLY A 388 16.31 12.21 16.27
CA GLY A 388 15.91 11.28 17.33
C GLY A 388 15.78 9.84 16.81
N PHE A 389 15.12 9.66 15.66
CA PHE A 389 14.97 8.35 15.03
C PHE A 389 16.32 7.77 14.60
N LEU A 390 17.16 8.54 13.90
CA LEU A 390 18.50 8.12 13.51
C LEU A 390 19.39 7.84 14.73
N GLY A 391 19.23 8.62 15.81
CA GLY A 391 19.92 8.39 17.08
C GLY A 391 19.53 7.06 17.72
N VAL A 392 18.24 6.72 17.77
CA VAL A 392 17.78 5.40 18.25
C VAL A 392 18.37 4.28 17.43
N LEU A 393 18.35 4.42 16.08
CA LEU A 393 18.93 3.41 15.19
C LEU A 393 20.45 3.26 15.40
N ALA A 394 21.18 4.37 15.48
CA ALA A 394 22.62 4.35 15.71
C ALA A 394 22.97 3.68 17.06
N LEU A 395 22.28 4.04 18.15
CA LEU A 395 22.47 3.42 19.46
C LEU A 395 22.18 1.91 19.44
N SER A 396 21.21 1.48 18.63
CA SER A 396 20.90 0.06 18.46
C SER A 396 21.95 -0.67 17.63
N VAL A 397 22.47 -0.05 16.57
CA VAL A 397 23.51 -0.65 15.70
C VAL A 397 24.83 -0.87 16.46
N PHE A 398 25.15 0.03 17.39
CA PHE A 398 26.34 -0.10 18.26
C PHE A 398 26.07 -0.91 19.54
N ASP A 399 24.94 -1.61 19.63
CA ASP A 399 24.52 -2.42 20.79
C ASP A 399 24.50 -1.67 22.15
N LEU A 400 24.45 -0.34 22.09
CA LEU A 400 24.38 0.50 23.30
C LEU A 400 22.98 0.47 23.94
N VAL A 401 21.94 0.42 23.12
CA VAL A 401 20.53 0.36 23.56
C VAL A 401 19.76 -0.61 22.66
N PRO A 402 19.07 -1.61 23.22
CA PRO A 402 18.19 -2.48 22.44
C PRO A 402 17.15 -1.66 21.68
N LEU A 403 16.91 -2.01 20.40
CA LEU A 403 16.00 -1.29 19.50
C LEU A 403 14.60 -1.08 20.13
N PHE A 404 14.07 -2.11 20.78
CA PHE A 404 12.78 -2.03 21.48
C PHE A 404 12.75 -0.90 22.51
N LYS A 405 13.78 -0.80 23.37
CA LYS A 405 13.87 0.24 24.41
C LYS A 405 13.99 1.64 23.79
N GLY A 406 14.83 1.79 22.77
CA GLY A 406 15.00 3.05 22.06
C GLY A 406 13.72 3.54 21.41
N LEU A 407 13.01 2.65 20.69
CA LEU A 407 11.73 2.97 20.06
C LEU A 407 10.63 3.30 21.07
N LEU A 408 10.59 2.60 22.21
CA LEU A 408 9.62 2.86 23.27
C LEU A 408 9.85 4.26 23.89
N LEU A 409 11.10 4.61 24.20
CA LEU A 409 11.45 5.94 24.69
C LEU A 409 11.09 7.03 23.67
N MET A 410 11.38 6.78 22.40
CA MET A 410 11.03 7.71 21.32
C MET A 410 9.51 7.88 21.20
N LEU A 411 8.73 6.79 21.26
CA LEU A 411 7.27 6.86 21.20
C LEU A 411 6.70 7.71 22.34
N VAL A 412 7.21 7.53 23.57
CA VAL A 412 6.83 8.33 24.73
C VAL A 412 7.16 9.81 24.51
N ALA A 413 8.36 10.12 24.02
CA ALA A 413 8.76 11.49 23.69
C ALA A 413 7.86 12.13 22.61
N LEU A 414 7.49 11.37 21.57
CA LEU A 414 6.58 11.83 20.52
C LEU A 414 5.16 12.11 21.03
N LEU A 415 4.67 11.34 22.00
CA LEU A 415 3.39 11.57 22.67
C LEU A 415 3.44 12.80 23.60
N LEU A 416 4.49 12.93 24.41
CA LEU A 416 4.66 14.09 25.32
C LEU A 416 4.79 15.41 24.55
N THR A 417 5.47 15.38 23.40
CA THR A 417 5.61 16.56 22.53
C THR A 417 4.41 16.79 21.61
N ARG A 418 3.39 15.95 21.71
CA ARG A 418 2.17 15.98 20.88
C ARG A 418 2.44 15.93 19.36
N ILE A 419 3.58 15.39 18.95
CA ILE A 419 3.89 15.10 17.54
C ILE A 419 3.03 13.94 17.06
N LEU A 420 2.84 12.93 17.91
CA LEU A 420 1.82 11.90 17.77
C LEU A 420 0.75 12.05 18.85
N THR A 421 -0.47 11.68 18.51
CA THR A 421 -1.60 11.64 19.45
C THR A 421 -2.04 10.20 19.69
N LEU A 422 -2.64 9.93 20.84
CA LEU A 422 -3.22 8.61 21.15
C LEU A 422 -4.28 8.19 20.13
N ASP A 423 -5.07 9.15 19.63
CA ASP A 423 -6.05 8.91 18.59
C ASP A 423 -5.41 8.47 17.26
N GLU A 424 -4.27 9.03 16.90
CA GLU A 424 -3.53 8.61 15.71
C GLU A 424 -2.96 7.21 15.89
N ILE A 425 -2.36 6.92 17.04
CA ILE A 425 -1.86 5.58 17.39
C ILE A 425 -3.01 4.57 17.30
N ARG A 426 -4.14 4.85 17.94
CA ARG A 426 -5.31 3.95 17.92
C ARG A 426 -5.82 3.68 16.51
N ARG A 427 -5.84 4.69 15.63
CA ARG A 427 -6.30 4.56 14.24
C ARG A 427 -5.31 3.87 13.32
N ARG A 428 -4.02 4.10 13.55
CA ARG A 428 -2.91 3.60 12.72
C ARG A 428 -2.21 2.38 13.33
N PHE A 429 -2.75 1.84 14.42
CA PHE A 429 -2.21 0.62 15.02
C PHE A 429 -2.23 -0.52 14.00
N PRO A 430 -1.09 -1.20 13.75
CA PRO A 430 -0.98 -2.23 12.71
C PRO A 430 -1.60 -3.56 13.17
N LEU A 431 -2.90 -3.54 13.48
CA LEU A 431 -3.62 -4.69 14.04
C LEU A 431 -3.56 -5.91 13.12
N ASP A 432 -3.70 -5.70 11.80
CA ASP A 432 -3.65 -6.80 10.83
C ASP A 432 -2.29 -7.52 10.86
N ILE A 433 -1.19 -6.76 10.91
CA ILE A 433 0.16 -7.33 10.99
C ILE A 433 0.35 -8.06 12.33
N TRP A 434 -0.09 -7.45 13.43
CA TRP A 434 0.02 -8.04 14.76
C TRP A 434 -0.74 -9.37 14.87
N LEU A 435 -1.95 -9.45 14.32
CA LEU A 435 -2.76 -10.68 14.29
C LEU A 435 -2.15 -11.76 13.37
N VAL A 436 -1.69 -11.37 12.18
CA VAL A 436 -1.07 -12.31 11.23
C VAL A 436 0.21 -12.90 11.81
N VAL A 437 1.11 -12.06 12.30
CA VAL A 437 2.41 -12.52 12.79
C VAL A 437 2.29 -13.30 14.10
N GLY A 438 1.52 -12.79 15.06
CA GLY A 438 1.26 -13.49 16.32
C GLY A 438 0.59 -14.84 16.10
N GLY A 439 -0.40 -14.87 15.19
CA GLY A 439 -1.07 -16.11 14.81
C GLY A 439 -0.16 -17.10 14.10
N ALA A 440 0.66 -16.62 13.17
CA ALA A 440 1.62 -17.46 12.45
C ALA A 440 2.69 -18.05 13.38
N LEU A 441 3.19 -17.25 14.34
CA LEU A 441 4.11 -17.75 15.38
C LEU A 441 3.46 -18.83 16.24
N ALA A 442 2.18 -18.67 16.59
CA ALA A 442 1.44 -19.68 17.35
C ALA A 442 1.25 -20.97 16.54
N ILE A 443 0.92 -20.88 15.25
CA ILE A 443 0.75 -22.03 14.36
C ILE A 443 2.09 -22.73 14.10
N ALA A 444 3.18 -21.99 13.91
CA ALA A 444 4.52 -22.55 13.73
C ALA A 444 4.96 -23.39 14.94
N ASP A 445 4.60 -22.99 16.16
CA ASP A 445 4.82 -23.77 17.37
C ASP A 445 4.11 -25.13 17.32
N GLN A 446 2.89 -25.15 16.77
CA GLN A 446 2.15 -26.41 16.61
C GLN A 446 2.70 -27.30 15.49
N LEU A 447 3.19 -26.68 14.42
CA LEU A 447 3.87 -27.39 13.33
C LEU A 447 5.12 -28.12 13.85
N GLU A 448 5.89 -27.47 14.71
CA GLU A 448 7.09 -28.03 15.33
C GLU A 448 6.72 -29.12 16.36
N LYS A 449 5.85 -28.81 17.33
CA LYS A 449 5.45 -29.73 18.40
C LYS A 449 4.75 -30.99 17.90
N SER A 450 3.97 -30.91 16.82
CA SER A 450 3.35 -32.07 16.19
C SER A 450 4.35 -32.96 15.43
N GLY A 451 5.58 -32.48 15.19
CA GLY A 451 6.57 -33.14 14.36
C GLY A 451 6.24 -33.10 12.86
N LEU A 452 5.21 -32.37 12.45
CA LEU A 452 4.80 -32.27 11.05
C LEU A 452 5.86 -31.52 10.22
N ALA A 453 6.53 -30.52 10.81
CA ALA A 453 7.62 -29.80 10.17
C ALA A 453 8.73 -30.76 9.71
N LYS A 454 9.11 -31.70 10.57
CA LYS A 454 10.11 -32.74 10.25
C LYS A 454 9.60 -33.68 9.14
N LEU A 455 8.36 -34.13 9.21
CA LEU A 455 7.77 -34.98 8.17
C LEU A 455 7.74 -34.29 6.79
N ILE A 456 7.42 -33.01 6.73
CA ILE A 456 7.45 -32.22 5.50
C ILE A 456 8.89 -32.11 5.00
N ALA A 457 9.85 -31.84 5.88
CA ALA A 457 11.25 -31.74 5.53
C ALA A 457 11.80 -33.10 5.02
N ASP A 458 11.48 -34.21 5.69
CA ASP A 458 11.89 -35.56 5.28
C ASP A 458 11.28 -35.95 3.93
N TRP A 459 10.01 -35.58 3.67
CA TRP A 459 9.37 -35.77 2.38
C TRP A 459 10.04 -34.94 1.27
N LEU A 460 10.31 -33.66 1.53
CA LEU A 460 11.06 -32.81 0.60
C LEU A 460 12.44 -33.37 0.33
N MET A 461 13.14 -33.85 1.37
CA MET A 461 14.44 -34.51 1.21
C MET A 461 14.34 -35.76 0.32
N GLY A 462 13.26 -36.54 0.44
CA GLY A 462 13.01 -37.71 -0.39
C GLY A 462 12.84 -37.36 -1.87
N GLU A 463 12.11 -36.28 -2.18
CA GLU A 463 11.93 -35.77 -3.55
C GLU A 463 13.20 -35.12 -4.10
N PHE A 464 13.97 -34.44 -3.25
CA PHE A 464 15.26 -33.83 -3.58
C PHE A 464 16.44 -34.80 -3.37
N ASN A 465 16.23 -36.12 -3.39
CA ASN A 465 17.21 -37.14 -3.06
C ASN A 465 18.53 -36.94 -3.81
N GLY A 466 19.58 -36.49 -3.11
CA GLY A 466 20.88 -36.11 -3.70
C GLY A 466 20.92 -34.70 -4.31
N ALA A 467 19.90 -33.87 -4.17
CA ALA A 467 19.98 -32.48 -4.61
C ALA A 467 20.97 -31.68 -3.77
N SER A 468 21.75 -30.84 -4.44
CA SER A 468 22.67 -29.95 -3.74
C SER A 468 21.93 -28.91 -2.92
N PRO A 469 22.48 -28.38 -1.82
CA PRO A 469 21.86 -27.35 -0.99
C PRO A 469 21.40 -26.13 -1.78
N ILE A 470 22.09 -25.80 -2.88
CA ILE A 470 21.70 -24.68 -3.75
C ILE A 470 20.37 -24.92 -4.47
N ILE A 471 20.04 -26.17 -4.84
CA ILE A 471 18.75 -26.49 -5.48
C ILE A 471 17.61 -26.33 -4.47
N ALA A 472 17.81 -26.83 -3.25
CA ALA A 472 16.85 -26.67 -2.17
C ALA A 472 16.63 -25.20 -1.79
N PHE A 473 17.70 -24.42 -1.73
CA PHE A 473 17.66 -22.96 -1.53
C PHE A 473 16.85 -22.26 -2.63
N ILE A 474 17.12 -22.55 -3.91
CA ILE A 474 16.36 -22.00 -5.05
C ILE A 474 14.89 -22.44 -4.95
N GLY A 475 14.62 -23.70 -4.58
CA GLY A 475 13.27 -24.22 -4.38
C GLY A 475 12.47 -23.42 -3.34
N ILE A 476 13.04 -23.16 -2.16
CA ILE A 476 12.42 -22.34 -1.11
C ILE A 476 12.25 -20.90 -1.56
N TYR A 477 13.23 -20.31 -2.26
CA TYR A 477 13.12 -18.97 -2.80
C TYR A 477 11.95 -18.86 -3.79
N VAL A 478 11.89 -19.76 -4.79
CA VAL A 478 10.81 -19.76 -5.80
C VAL A 478 9.44 -20.05 -5.16
N PHE A 479 9.38 -20.98 -4.24
CA PHE A 479 8.17 -21.27 -3.48
C PHE A 479 7.66 -20.01 -2.76
N THR A 480 8.54 -19.30 -2.07
CA THR A 480 8.20 -18.07 -1.35
C THR A 480 7.79 -16.95 -2.32
N LEU A 481 8.47 -16.83 -3.47
CA LEU A 481 8.11 -15.89 -4.54
C LEU A 481 6.71 -16.17 -5.08
N VAL A 482 6.36 -17.41 -5.34
CA VAL A 482 5.01 -17.78 -5.80
C VAL A 482 3.96 -17.46 -4.74
N LEU A 483 4.25 -17.76 -3.47
CA LEU A 483 3.34 -17.42 -2.37
C LEU A 483 3.10 -15.91 -2.28
N THR A 484 4.15 -15.09 -2.37
CA THR A 484 4.02 -13.63 -2.22
C THR A 484 3.30 -12.96 -3.39
N GLU A 485 3.30 -13.57 -4.56
CA GLU A 485 2.48 -13.10 -5.70
C GLU A 485 1.00 -13.44 -5.51
N LEU A 486 0.67 -14.54 -4.81
CA LEU A 486 -0.70 -15.01 -4.61
C LEU A 486 -1.36 -14.48 -3.34
N MET A 487 -0.57 -14.06 -2.35
CA MET A 487 -1.06 -13.57 -1.05
C MET A 487 -0.19 -12.41 -0.55
N SER A 488 -0.49 -11.85 0.63
CA SER A 488 0.33 -10.76 1.17
C SER A 488 1.75 -11.23 1.53
N ASN A 489 2.75 -10.35 1.35
CA ASN A 489 4.15 -10.60 1.67
C ASN A 489 4.34 -11.13 3.10
N ASN A 490 3.58 -10.59 4.06
CA ASN A 490 3.64 -11.00 5.46
C ASN A 490 3.15 -12.44 5.66
N ALA A 491 2.07 -12.84 4.98
CA ALA A 491 1.56 -14.20 5.03
C ALA A 491 2.52 -15.19 4.33
N ALA A 492 3.09 -14.80 3.20
CA ALA A 492 4.08 -15.61 2.48
C ALA A 492 5.33 -15.87 3.35
N ALA A 493 5.89 -14.82 3.99
CA ALA A 493 7.01 -14.97 4.92
C ALA A 493 6.68 -15.90 6.09
N ALA A 494 5.50 -15.71 6.68
CA ALA A 494 5.05 -16.48 7.84
C ALA A 494 4.86 -17.98 7.54
N LEU A 495 4.40 -18.32 6.34
CA LEU A 495 4.20 -19.71 5.90
C LEU A 495 5.48 -20.38 5.43
N ALA A 496 6.32 -19.65 4.67
CA ALA A 496 7.54 -20.20 4.08
C ALA A 496 8.67 -20.38 5.10
N PHE A 497 8.76 -19.51 6.13
CA PHE A 497 9.85 -19.52 7.08
C PHE A 497 10.04 -20.88 7.79
N PRO A 498 9.02 -21.48 8.41
CA PRO A 498 9.19 -22.78 9.08
C PRO A 498 9.70 -23.87 8.13
N MET A 499 9.23 -23.85 6.88
CA MET A 499 9.65 -24.84 5.87
C MET A 499 11.11 -24.67 5.47
N GLY A 500 11.53 -23.43 5.17
CA GLY A 500 12.93 -23.13 4.80
C GLY A 500 13.90 -23.42 5.95
N TYR A 501 13.54 -23.04 7.17
CA TYR A 501 14.36 -23.28 8.36
C TYR A 501 14.55 -24.78 8.65
N GLN A 502 13.45 -25.56 8.65
CA GLN A 502 13.51 -26.99 8.89
C GLN A 502 14.21 -27.74 7.77
N LEU A 503 14.05 -27.33 6.51
CA LEU A 503 14.76 -27.93 5.39
C LEU A 503 16.28 -27.78 5.55
N ALA A 504 16.77 -26.60 5.93
CA ALA A 504 18.19 -26.39 6.20
C ALA A 504 18.71 -27.28 7.33
N LEU A 505 17.96 -27.40 8.42
CA LEU A 505 18.32 -28.28 9.53
C LEU A 505 18.34 -29.76 9.12
N SER A 506 17.40 -30.22 8.30
CA SER A 506 17.36 -31.61 7.83
C SER A 506 18.47 -31.97 6.86
N MET A 507 19.01 -30.94 6.14
CA MET A 507 20.17 -31.10 5.25
C MET A 507 21.51 -30.96 5.99
N ASP A 508 21.51 -30.65 7.29
CA ASP A 508 22.70 -30.38 8.10
C ASP A 508 23.59 -29.27 7.50
N VAL A 509 22.94 -28.20 6.99
CA VAL A 509 23.62 -27.05 6.39
C VAL A 509 23.26 -25.78 7.15
N SER A 510 23.99 -24.68 6.84
CA SER A 510 23.73 -23.37 7.41
C SER A 510 22.28 -22.92 7.12
N THR A 511 21.56 -22.49 8.16
CA THR A 511 20.18 -22.00 8.03
C THR A 511 20.10 -20.62 7.38
N MET A 512 21.17 -19.81 7.44
CA MET A 512 21.16 -18.41 7.00
C MET A 512 20.77 -18.25 5.51
N PRO A 513 21.30 -19.00 4.55
CA PRO A 513 20.87 -18.90 3.15
C PRO A 513 19.36 -19.12 2.98
N PHE A 514 18.80 -20.12 3.67
CA PHE A 514 17.36 -20.45 3.58
C PHE A 514 16.48 -19.39 4.23
N ILE A 515 16.94 -18.80 5.34
CA ILE A 515 16.28 -17.66 5.99
C ILE A 515 16.23 -16.47 5.05
N LEU A 516 17.36 -16.17 4.38
CA LEU A 516 17.45 -15.09 3.40
C LEU A 516 16.63 -15.40 2.14
N ALA A 517 16.56 -16.67 1.71
CA ALA A 517 15.66 -17.07 0.62
C ALA A 517 14.20 -16.69 0.91
N VAL A 518 13.74 -16.94 2.14
CA VAL A 518 12.38 -16.56 2.56
C VAL A 518 12.25 -15.05 2.68
N LEU A 519 13.21 -14.36 3.29
CA LEU A 519 13.19 -12.91 3.49
C LEU A 519 13.09 -12.15 2.16
N PHE A 520 13.99 -12.45 1.23
CA PHE A 520 14.01 -11.83 -0.08
C PHE A 520 12.87 -12.34 -0.97
N GLY A 521 12.54 -13.63 -0.92
CA GLY A 521 11.43 -14.22 -1.67
C GLY A 521 10.08 -13.61 -1.29
N ALA A 522 9.80 -13.43 0.00
CA ALA A 522 8.55 -12.81 0.45
C ALA A 522 8.42 -11.32 0.09
N SER A 523 9.55 -10.67 -0.20
CA SER A 523 9.58 -9.27 -0.64
C SER A 523 9.59 -9.11 -2.17
N SER A 524 9.59 -10.22 -2.93
CA SER A 524 9.73 -10.22 -4.41
C SER A 524 8.41 -10.11 -5.17
N SER A 525 7.40 -9.45 -4.62
CA SER A 525 6.11 -9.24 -5.25
C SER A 525 6.19 -8.12 -6.30
N PHE A 526 6.58 -8.47 -7.54
CA PHE A 526 6.72 -7.53 -8.65
C PHE A 526 5.74 -7.80 -9.78
N ILE A 527 5.35 -9.07 -10.02
CA ILE A 527 4.68 -9.52 -11.25
C ILE A 527 3.20 -9.13 -11.25
N LEU A 528 2.51 -9.34 -10.11
CA LEU A 528 1.10 -9.01 -10.00
C LEU A 528 0.90 -7.68 -9.26
N PRO A 529 0.20 -6.71 -9.87
CA PRO A 529 -0.05 -5.42 -9.19
C PRO A 529 -0.90 -5.58 -7.92
N TYR A 530 -1.69 -6.64 -7.81
CA TYR A 530 -2.57 -6.90 -6.68
C TYR A 530 -1.86 -7.56 -5.49
N GLY A 531 -0.69 -8.16 -5.68
CA GLY A 531 0.08 -8.85 -4.64
C GLY A 531 0.62 -7.91 -3.57
N TYR A 532 0.86 -6.64 -3.91
CA TYR A 532 1.38 -5.65 -2.97
C TYR A 532 0.70 -4.28 -3.09
N GLN A 533 0.40 -3.66 -1.95
CA GLN A 533 -0.37 -2.41 -1.89
C GLN A 533 0.27 -1.27 -2.70
N THR A 534 1.60 -1.14 -2.67
CA THR A 534 2.32 -0.10 -3.41
C THR A 534 2.22 -0.30 -4.92
N ASN A 535 2.26 -1.56 -5.38
CA ASN A 535 2.12 -1.90 -6.79
C ASN A 535 0.73 -1.52 -7.30
N LEU A 536 -0.32 -1.90 -6.55
CA LEU A 536 -1.71 -1.56 -6.91
C LEU A 536 -1.92 -0.04 -6.97
N MET A 537 -1.36 0.70 -5.99
CA MET A 537 -1.45 2.15 -5.95
C MET A 537 -0.79 2.80 -7.18
N VAL A 538 0.39 2.33 -7.55
CA VAL A 538 1.13 2.86 -8.70
C VAL A 538 0.53 2.39 -10.01
N TYR A 539 0.04 1.14 -10.08
CA TYR A 539 -0.68 0.60 -11.23
C TYR A 539 -1.89 1.49 -11.59
N ALA A 540 -2.69 1.83 -10.58
CA ALA A 540 -3.84 2.71 -10.73
C ALA A 540 -3.43 4.17 -11.07
N ALA A 541 -2.45 4.73 -10.33
CA ALA A 541 -2.00 6.11 -10.51
C ALA A 541 -1.31 6.34 -11.86
N GLY A 542 -0.63 5.33 -12.39
CA GLY A 542 0.10 5.37 -13.66
C GLY A 542 -0.74 4.98 -14.87
N ASN A 543 -1.99 4.58 -14.65
CA ASN A 543 -2.91 4.14 -15.69
C ASN A 543 -2.34 3.02 -16.57
N TYR A 544 -1.64 2.03 -15.94
CA TYR A 544 -1.01 0.95 -16.69
C TYR A 544 -2.02 -0.09 -17.15
N LYS A 545 -1.82 -0.64 -18.37
CA LYS A 545 -2.38 -1.93 -18.79
C LYS A 545 -1.54 -3.05 -18.21
N MET A 546 -2.15 -4.21 -17.98
CA MET A 546 -1.42 -5.38 -17.52
C MET A 546 -0.22 -5.75 -18.41
N PRO A 547 -0.33 -5.76 -19.76
CA PRO A 547 0.82 -6.02 -20.61
C PRO A 547 1.95 -5.00 -20.46
N ASP A 548 1.63 -3.71 -20.25
CA ASP A 548 2.63 -2.66 -20.08
C ASP A 548 3.32 -2.75 -18.73
N TYR A 549 2.56 -3.06 -17.69
CA TYR A 549 3.10 -3.32 -16.36
C TYR A 549 4.11 -4.48 -16.42
N LEU A 550 3.75 -5.59 -17.05
CA LEU A 550 4.60 -6.78 -17.17
C LEU A 550 5.88 -6.54 -17.99
N LYS A 551 5.92 -5.59 -18.92
CA LYS A 551 7.14 -5.23 -19.69
C LYS A 551 8.29 -4.82 -18.78
N LEU A 552 8.02 -4.20 -17.63
CA LEU A 552 9.04 -3.85 -16.64
C LEU A 552 9.07 -4.82 -15.47
N ALA A 553 7.91 -5.30 -15.02
CA ALA A 553 7.79 -6.16 -13.85
C ALA A 553 8.56 -7.48 -14.01
N LEU A 554 8.44 -8.15 -15.16
CA LEU A 554 9.14 -9.42 -15.41
C LEU A 554 10.67 -9.26 -15.44
N PRO A 555 11.25 -8.34 -16.22
CA PRO A 555 12.70 -8.12 -16.18
C PRO A 555 13.23 -7.75 -14.79
N VAL A 556 12.49 -6.92 -14.04
CA VAL A 556 12.91 -6.51 -12.69
C VAL A 556 12.81 -7.68 -11.72
N SER A 557 11.74 -8.48 -11.77
CA SER A 557 11.61 -9.70 -10.94
C SER A 557 12.72 -10.70 -11.22
N LEU A 558 13.08 -10.90 -12.49
CA LEU A 558 14.21 -11.76 -12.88
C LEU A 558 15.54 -11.21 -12.39
N ALA A 559 15.80 -9.91 -12.55
CA ALA A 559 17.04 -9.28 -12.08
C ALA A 559 17.17 -9.35 -10.55
N TYR A 560 16.07 -9.16 -9.82
CA TYR A 560 16.02 -9.35 -8.37
C TYR A 560 16.33 -10.79 -7.99
N SER A 561 15.63 -11.76 -8.60
CA SER A 561 15.80 -13.18 -8.33
C SER A 561 17.23 -13.65 -8.62
N LEU A 562 17.81 -13.26 -9.75
CA LEU A 562 19.20 -13.55 -10.09
C LEU A 562 20.15 -12.93 -9.07
N GLY A 563 19.92 -11.69 -8.66
CA GLY A 563 20.71 -11.04 -7.62
C GLY A 563 20.69 -11.85 -6.32
N VAL A 564 19.53 -12.28 -5.85
CA VAL A 564 19.38 -13.10 -4.62
C VAL A 564 20.06 -14.46 -4.78
N ILE A 565 19.75 -15.19 -5.87
CA ILE A 565 20.27 -16.55 -6.10
C ILE A 565 21.79 -16.57 -6.19
N VAL A 566 22.41 -15.51 -6.69
CA VAL A 566 23.87 -15.40 -6.81
C VAL A 566 24.49 -14.87 -5.52
N MET A 567 23.96 -13.76 -4.98
CA MET A 567 24.61 -13.05 -3.87
C MET A 567 24.47 -13.78 -2.53
N VAL A 568 23.34 -14.47 -2.29
CA VAL A 568 23.13 -15.14 -1.00
C VAL A 568 24.14 -16.27 -0.80
N PRO A 569 24.31 -17.24 -1.72
CA PRO A 569 25.30 -18.31 -1.52
C PRO A 569 26.75 -17.82 -1.53
N LEU A 570 27.05 -16.71 -2.21
CA LEU A 570 28.39 -16.12 -2.22
C LEU A 570 28.76 -15.49 -0.88
N LEU A 571 27.83 -14.84 -0.20
CA LEU A 571 28.08 -14.13 1.05
C LEU A 571 27.77 -14.99 2.27
N PHE A 572 26.88 -15.94 2.13
CA PHE A 572 26.41 -16.85 3.18
C PHE A 572 26.49 -18.30 2.63
N PRO A 573 27.64 -18.97 2.74
CA PRO A 573 27.79 -20.35 2.26
C PRO A 573 26.90 -21.32 3.07
N PHE A 574 26.55 -22.44 2.44
CA PHE A 574 25.72 -23.49 3.03
C PHE A 574 26.42 -24.28 4.13
#